data_342cb4ee39a17fd6ee25c450634da9cc
#
_entry.id   342cb4ee39a17fd6ee25c450634da9cc
#
_cell.length_a   1.000
_cell.length_b   1.000
_cell.length_c   1.000
_cell.angle_alpha   90.00
_cell.angle_beta   90.00
_cell.angle_gamma   90.00
#
_symmetry.space_group_name_H-M   'P 1'
#
loop_
_entity.id
_entity.type
_entity.pdbx_description
1 polymer ?
#
loop_
_entity_poly.entity_id
_entity_poly.type
_entity_poly.pdbx_seq_one_letter_code
_entity_poly.pdbx_strand_id
1 'polypeptide(L)'
;DFWAIMYDTDDYTKSHQHFPCPYVASYYVEASQNSAPIHFDGVQTLKIIPKSGMLVVWPGTLYHSVPPTDGKRTVLAMNLLVKNE
;
A
#
# COMPACT_ATOMS: atom_id res chain seq x y z
N ASP A 1 4.98 -13.89 -0.36
CA ASP A 1 5.79 -12.97 -1.18
C ASP A 1 5.92 -11.63 -0.51
N PHE A 2 7.07 -11.04 -0.63
CA PHE A 2 7.24 -9.63 -0.30
C PHE A 2 8.24 -9.01 -1.27
N TRP A 3 8.13 -7.70 -1.45
CA TRP A 3 9.04 -6.94 -2.32
C TRP A 3 9.12 -5.49 -1.84
N ALA A 4 10.22 -4.83 -2.19
CA ALA A 4 10.42 -3.42 -1.86
C ALA A 4 10.01 -2.55 -3.04
N ILE A 5 9.33 -1.45 -2.75
CA ILE A 5 8.97 -0.42 -3.73
C ILE A 5 9.54 0.89 -3.24
N MET A 6 10.34 1.54 -4.08
CA MET A 6 10.87 2.87 -3.81
C MET A 6 10.16 3.87 -4.71
N TYR A 7 9.51 4.86 -4.10
CA TYR A 7 8.85 5.94 -4.82
C TYR A 7 9.70 7.19 -4.75
N ASP A 8 9.89 7.83 -5.88
CA ASP A 8 10.35 9.21 -5.98
C ASP A 8 9.17 10.13 -6.25
N THR A 9 9.43 11.45 -6.26
CA THR A 9 8.41 12.44 -6.58
C THR A 9 7.73 12.11 -7.91
N ASP A 10 6.40 12.19 -7.93
CA ASP A 10 5.50 11.90 -9.06
C ASP A 10 5.30 10.42 -9.38
N ASP A 11 5.98 9.50 -8.70
CA ASP A 11 5.68 8.08 -8.85
C ASP A 11 4.29 7.76 -8.27
N TYR A 12 3.61 6.82 -8.89
CA TYR A 12 2.24 6.44 -8.52
C TYR A 12 2.00 4.96 -8.75
N THR A 13 0.90 4.46 -8.19
CA THR A 13 0.43 3.08 -8.40
C THR A 13 -1.01 3.13 -8.89
N LYS A 14 -1.28 2.50 -10.03
CA LYS A 14 -2.64 2.39 -10.58
C LYS A 14 -3.51 1.53 -9.68
N SER A 15 -4.81 1.82 -9.69
CA SER A 15 -5.78 1.00 -8.95
C SER A 15 -5.71 -0.45 -9.37
N HIS A 16 -5.55 -1.34 -8.41
CA HIS A 16 -5.47 -2.78 -8.62
C HIS A 16 -5.83 -3.54 -7.35
N GLN A 17 -5.95 -4.85 -7.47
CA GLN A 17 -6.21 -5.74 -6.34
C GLN A 17 -5.34 -6.99 -6.47
N HIS A 18 -5.28 -7.80 -5.42
CA HIS A 18 -4.35 -8.93 -5.32
C HIS A 18 -5.05 -10.30 -5.25
N PHE A 19 -6.24 -10.41 -5.86
CA PHE A 19 -6.89 -11.73 -5.93
C PHE A 19 -5.92 -12.77 -6.51
N PRO A 20 -5.80 -13.99 -5.97
CA PRO A 20 -6.59 -14.58 -4.89
C PRO A 20 -5.95 -14.49 -3.50
N CYS A 21 -5.00 -13.61 -3.27
CA CYS A 21 -4.37 -13.47 -1.97
C CYS A 21 -5.39 -12.98 -0.93
N PRO A 22 -5.53 -13.64 0.24
CA PRO A 22 -6.52 -13.22 1.23
C PRO A 22 -6.23 -11.84 1.82
N TYR A 23 -4.96 -11.51 2.05
CA TYR A 23 -4.56 -10.24 2.63
C TYR A 23 -3.33 -9.67 1.95
N VAL A 24 -3.24 -8.36 1.97
CA VAL A 24 -2.07 -7.59 1.51
C VAL A 24 -1.64 -6.68 2.64
N ALA A 25 -0.34 -6.47 2.76
CA ALA A 25 0.20 -5.56 3.75
C ALA A 25 1.25 -4.65 3.12
N SER A 26 1.36 -3.44 3.63
CA SER A 26 2.43 -2.51 3.31
C SER A 26 3.06 -2.01 4.60
N TYR A 27 4.37 -2.17 4.72
CA TYR A 27 5.14 -1.60 5.80
C TYR A 27 5.95 -0.42 5.26
N TYR A 28 5.72 0.76 5.82
CA TYR A 28 6.39 1.97 5.39
C TYR A 28 7.71 2.12 6.14
N VAL A 29 8.79 1.70 5.49
CA VAL A 29 10.15 1.83 6.04
C VAL A 29 10.49 3.31 6.20
N GLU A 30 10.17 4.10 5.17
CA GLU A 30 10.37 5.54 5.15
C GLU A 30 9.25 6.19 4.35
N ALA A 31 8.70 7.28 4.86
CA ALA A 31 7.72 8.10 4.14
C ALA A 31 7.99 9.57 4.45
N SER A 32 8.11 10.38 3.39
CA SER A 32 8.23 11.83 3.55
C SER A 32 6.93 12.42 4.11
N GLN A 33 7.00 13.63 4.67
CA GLN A 33 5.81 14.31 5.22
C GLN A 33 4.72 14.54 4.18
N ASN A 34 5.11 14.68 2.91
CA ASN A 34 4.19 14.98 1.81
C ASN A 34 3.87 13.74 0.97
N SER A 35 4.12 12.54 1.48
CA SER A 35 3.77 11.31 0.78
C SER A 35 2.29 11.23 0.49
N ALA A 36 1.95 10.82 -0.74
CA ALA A 36 0.56 10.65 -1.14
C ALA A 36 -0.10 9.54 -0.30
N PRO A 37 -1.40 9.68 0.01
CA PRO A 37 -2.12 8.63 0.73
C PRO A 37 -2.30 7.40 -0.14
N ILE A 38 -2.45 6.24 0.51
CA ILE A 38 -3.00 5.06 -0.16
C ILE A 38 -4.52 5.19 -0.17
N HIS A 39 -5.13 5.00 -1.34
CA HIS A 39 -6.58 5.08 -1.54
C HIS A 39 -7.15 3.67 -1.63
N PHE A 40 -8.20 3.39 -0.87
CA PHE A 40 -8.95 2.14 -0.97
C PHE A 40 -10.33 2.44 -1.54
N ASP A 41 -10.68 1.75 -2.62
CA ASP A 41 -11.97 1.91 -3.27
C ASP A 41 -13.00 0.93 -2.72
N GLY A 42 -14.21 1.41 -2.48
CA GLY A 42 -15.30 0.61 -1.94
C GLY A 42 -16.58 1.43 -1.95
N VAL A 43 -17.50 1.14 -1.02
CA VAL A 43 -18.73 1.94 -0.85
C VAL A 43 -18.38 3.39 -0.52
N GLN A 44 -17.30 3.57 0.26
CA GLN A 44 -16.71 4.88 0.52
C GLN A 44 -15.20 4.76 0.29
N THR A 45 -14.62 5.74 -0.36
CA THR A 45 -13.17 5.79 -0.54
C THR A 45 -12.50 6.12 0.78
N LEU A 46 -11.63 5.24 1.24
CA LEU A 46 -10.81 5.44 2.41
C LEU A 46 -9.40 5.85 2.00
N LYS A 47 -8.86 6.86 2.66
CA LYS A 47 -7.48 7.32 2.43
C LYS A 47 -6.68 7.17 3.70
N ILE A 48 -5.48 6.59 3.59
CA ILE A 48 -4.55 6.46 4.70
C ILE A 48 -3.26 7.17 4.33
N ILE A 49 -2.88 8.15 5.14
CA ILE A 49 -1.62 8.89 4.96
C ILE A 49 -0.49 8.07 5.57
N PRO A 50 0.51 7.66 4.78
CA PRO A 50 1.59 6.84 5.30
C PRO A 50 2.50 7.63 6.24
N LYS A 51 3.02 6.92 7.24
CA LYS A 51 4.05 7.44 8.15
C LYS A 51 5.13 6.39 8.29
N SER A 52 6.37 6.82 8.47
CA SER A 52 7.48 5.89 8.72
C SER A 52 7.19 4.98 9.91
N GLY A 53 7.38 3.69 9.75
CA GLY A 53 7.09 2.68 10.76
C GLY A 53 5.65 2.18 10.78
N MET A 54 4.77 2.68 9.91
CA MET A 54 3.37 2.26 9.84
C MET A 54 3.23 0.95 9.05
N LEU A 55 2.39 0.05 9.55
CA LEU A 55 1.95 -1.15 8.86
C LEU A 55 0.47 -1.04 8.55
N VAL A 56 0.10 -1.26 7.30
CA VAL A 56 -1.30 -1.27 6.86
C VAL A 56 -1.61 -2.64 6.26
N VAL A 57 -2.71 -3.24 6.67
CA VAL A 57 -3.16 -4.56 6.19
C VAL A 57 -4.58 -4.44 5.66
N TRP A 58 -4.86 -5.05 4.50
CA TRP A 58 -6.19 -5.01 3.90
C TRP A 58 -6.51 -6.31 3.18
N PRO A 59 -7.82 -6.61 2.92
CA PRO A 59 -8.20 -7.78 2.13
C PRO A 59 -7.65 -7.71 0.71
N GLY A 60 -7.16 -8.83 0.20
CA GLY A 60 -6.55 -8.89 -1.13
C GLY A 60 -7.48 -8.52 -2.28
N THR A 61 -8.79 -8.62 -2.09
CA THR A 61 -9.79 -8.27 -3.10
C THR A 61 -10.13 -6.77 -3.12
N LEU A 62 -9.65 -6.00 -2.16
CA LEU A 62 -9.90 -4.56 -2.10
C LEU A 62 -8.99 -3.83 -3.09
N TYR A 63 -9.61 -3.07 -3.99
CA TYR A 63 -8.86 -2.22 -4.92
C TYR A 63 -8.19 -1.08 -4.17
N HIS A 64 -6.95 -0.82 -4.52
CA HIS A 64 -6.19 0.26 -3.91
C HIS A 64 -5.30 0.93 -4.96
N SER A 65 -4.93 2.17 -4.69
CA SER A 65 -4.10 2.99 -5.57
C SER A 65 -3.31 4.00 -4.77
N VAL A 66 -2.27 4.53 -5.38
CA VAL A 66 -1.47 5.62 -4.82
C VAL A 66 -1.38 6.70 -5.90
N PRO A 67 -1.94 7.89 -5.66
CA PRO A 67 -1.77 9.00 -6.61
C PRO A 67 -0.31 9.46 -6.64
N PRO A 68 0.08 10.28 -7.62
CA PRO A 68 1.45 10.80 -7.68
C PRO A 68 1.89 11.35 -6.33
N THR A 69 3.01 10.85 -5.82
CA THR A 69 3.51 11.20 -4.49
C THR A 69 4.46 12.38 -4.57
N ASP A 70 4.57 13.11 -3.46
CA ASP A 70 5.59 14.13 -3.29
C ASP A 70 6.63 13.65 -2.27
N GLY A 71 7.88 13.67 -2.66
CA GLY A 71 8.98 13.18 -1.85
C GLY A 71 9.15 11.67 -1.95
N LYS A 72 10.14 11.17 -1.24
CA LYS A 72 10.55 9.75 -1.30
C LYS A 72 9.78 8.92 -0.31
N ARG A 73 9.51 7.68 -0.69
CA ARG A 73 9.04 6.67 0.24
C ARG A 73 9.50 5.28 -0.16
N THR A 74 9.80 4.47 0.83
CA THR A 74 10.20 3.08 0.67
C THR A 74 9.20 2.21 1.40
N VAL A 75 8.60 1.27 0.68
CA VAL A 75 7.54 0.40 1.17
C VAL A 75 7.96 -1.04 0.99
N LEU A 76 7.75 -1.87 2.01
CA LEU A 76 7.77 -3.32 1.86
C LEU A 76 6.34 -3.79 1.65
N ALA A 77 6.06 -4.29 0.46
CA ALA A 77 4.74 -4.81 0.11
C ALA A 77 4.74 -6.33 0.28
N MET A 78 3.64 -6.87 0.79
CA MET A 78 3.53 -8.30 1.11
C MET A 78 2.18 -8.84 0.69
N ASN A 79 2.18 -10.01 0.04
CA ASN A 79 0.99 -10.83 -0.10
C ASN A 79 1.00 -11.86 1.03
N LEU A 80 -0.08 -11.93 1.79
CA LEU A 80 -0.18 -12.79 2.94
C LEU A 80 -1.14 -13.94 2.66
N LEU A 81 -0.72 -15.14 3.02
CA LEU A 81 -1.53 -16.35 2.90
C LEU A 81 -1.96 -16.79 4.29
N VAL A 82 -3.19 -17.29 4.39
CA VAL A 82 -3.66 -17.93 5.62
C VAL A 82 -3.17 -19.36 5.60
N LYS A 83 -2.47 -19.75 6.65
CA LYS A 83 -1.97 -21.12 6.80
C LYS A 83 -2.89 -21.90 7.72
N ASN A 84 -3.40 -23.01 7.21
CA ASN A 84 -4.18 -23.95 8.03
C ASN A 84 -3.22 -24.82 8.82
N GLU A 85 -3.48 -24.92 10.11
CA GLU A 85 -2.73 -25.79 11.00
C GLU A 85 -3.52 -27.05 11.34
#